data_f8e39d25845a3e397621f5c1a1896841
#
_entry.id   f8e39d25845a3e397621f5c1a1896841
#
_cell.length_a   1.000
_cell.length_b   1.000
_cell.length_c   1.000
_cell.angle_alpha   90.00
_cell.angle_beta   90.00
_cell.angle_gamma   90.00
#
_symmetry.space_group_name_H-M   'P 1'
#
loop_
_entity.id
_entity.type
_entity.pdbx_description
1 polymer ?
#
loop_
_entity_poly.entity_id
_entity_poly.type
_entity_poly.pdbx_seq_one_letter_code
_entity_poly.pdbx_strand_id
1 'polypeptide(L)'
;MYDSTGDDMEKIARQGILYDFYGALLTEHQRQIYEDIVLYDLSLSEIAQERGISRQGVHDLVKRCDRILEGYEEKLHLVEKFEETKKLATDIESLTRELAETGRADLI
;
A
#
# COMPACT_ATOMS: atom_id res chain seq x y z
N MET A 1 6.72 -8.14 -17.06
CA MET A 1 5.69 -8.00 -16.07
C MET A 1 6.21 -8.32 -14.69
N TYR A 2 5.70 -7.62 -13.74
CA TYR A 2 6.12 -7.74 -12.37
C TYR A 2 5.32 -8.86 -11.73
N ASP A 3 5.76 -10.06 -11.80
CA ASP A 3 5.16 -11.27 -11.23
C ASP A 3 3.63 -11.35 -11.30
N SER A 4 3.05 -12.48 -11.48
CA SER A 4 1.60 -12.58 -11.71
C SER A 4 0.94 -13.72 -10.91
N THR A 5 1.29 -13.83 -9.63
CA THR A 5 0.66 -14.82 -8.75
C THR A 5 -0.26 -14.13 -7.75
N GLY A 6 -1.01 -14.88 -6.97
CA GLY A 6 -1.84 -14.34 -5.90
C GLY A 6 -1.05 -13.54 -4.86
N ASP A 7 0.21 -13.94 -4.63
CA ASP A 7 1.12 -13.23 -3.73
C ASP A 7 1.44 -11.83 -4.27
N ASP A 8 1.37 -11.64 -5.58
CA ASP A 8 1.63 -10.35 -6.21
C ASP A 8 0.53 -9.36 -5.96
N MET A 9 -0.72 -9.81 -5.87
CA MET A 9 -1.84 -8.94 -5.53
C MET A 9 -1.69 -8.39 -4.12
N GLU A 10 -1.28 -9.24 -3.18
CA GLU A 10 -0.99 -8.80 -1.82
C GLU A 10 0.21 -7.86 -1.79
N LYS A 11 1.22 -8.16 -2.58
CA LYS A 11 2.41 -7.33 -2.67
C LYS A 11 2.09 -5.95 -3.24
N ILE A 12 1.30 -5.87 -4.29
CA ILE A 12 0.89 -4.61 -4.90
C ILE A 12 0.04 -3.81 -3.92
N ALA A 13 -0.87 -4.46 -3.21
CA ALA A 13 -1.66 -3.81 -2.17
C ALA A 13 -0.78 -3.24 -1.07
N ARG A 14 0.22 -4.00 -0.63
CA ARG A 14 1.18 -3.54 0.37
C ARG A 14 1.99 -2.35 -0.14
N GLN A 15 2.47 -2.43 -1.37
CA GLN A 15 3.21 -1.33 -2.00
C GLN A 15 2.36 -0.06 -2.06
N GLY A 16 1.09 -0.19 -2.42
CA GLY A 16 0.16 0.93 -2.49
C GLY A 16 -0.02 1.61 -1.14
N ILE A 17 -0.20 0.82 -0.09
CA ILE A 17 -0.37 1.35 1.27
C ILE A 17 0.89 2.06 1.73
N LEU A 18 2.05 1.44 1.55
CA LEU A 18 3.33 2.05 1.93
C LEU A 18 3.55 3.34 1.14
N TYR A 19 3.19 3.34 -0.13
CA TYR A 19 3.33 4.53 -0.97
C TYR A 19 2.42 5.66 -0.48
N ASP A 20 1.20 5.35 -0.07
CA ASP A 20 0.27 6.35 0.46
C ASP A 20 0.85 7.05 1.69
N PHE A 21 1.52 6.30 2.57
CA PHE A 21 2.09 6.86 3.79
C PHE A 21 3.45 7.52 3.58
N TYR A 22 4.31 6.92 2.77
CA TYR A 22 5.72 7.31 2.70
C TYR A 22 6.19 7.75 1.31
N GLY A 23 5.33 7.69 0.30
CA GLY A 23 5.72 8.01 -1.08
C GLY A 23 6.29 9.39 -1.27
N ALA A 24 5.82 10.36 -0.49
CA ALA A 24 6.32 11.74 -0.56
C ALA A 24 7.80 11.85 -0.17
N LEU A 25 8.35 10.84 0.51
CA LEU A 25 9.76 10.81 0.92
C LEU A 25 10.68 10.25 -0.16
N LEU A 26 10.12 9.70 -1.23
CA LEU A 26 10.89 9.26 -2.40
C LEU A 26 11.29 10.49 -3.22
N THR A 27 12.37 10.36 -4.00
CA THR A 27 12.71 11.40 -4.97
C THR A 27 11.63 11.48 -6.04
N GLU A 28 11.54 12.58 -6.76
CA GLU A 28 10.53 12.73 -7.80
C GLU A 28 10.65 11.65 -8.88
N HIS A 29 11.86 11.35 -9.31
CA HIS A 29 12.12 10.31 -10.30
C HIS A 29 11.68 8.93 -9.81
N GLN A 30 12.03 8.57 -8.58
CA GLN A 30 11.61 7.32 -7.94
C GLN A 30 10.09 7.25 -7.84
N ARG A 31 9.46 8.34 -7.41
CA ARG A 31 8.04 8.40 -7.21
C ARG A 31 7.27 8.20 -8.51
N GLN A 32 7.70 8.87 -9.58
CA GLN A 32 7.06 8.75 -10.88
C GLN A 32 7.08 7.31 -11.39
N ILE A 33 8.22 6.64 -11.33
CA ILE A 33 8.35 5.26 -11.79
C ILE A 33 7.58 4.31 -10.88
N TYR A 34 7.63 4.53 -9.58
CA TYR A 34 6.91 3.69 -8.64
C TYR A 34 5.39 3.82 -8.83
N GLU A 35 4.89 5.02 -9.07
CA GLU A 35 3.47 5.25 -9.39
C GLU A 35 3.06 4.52 -10.66
N ASP A 36 3.89 4.57 -11.69
CA ASP A 36 3.59 3.91 -12.96
C ASP A 36 3.34 2.42 -12.77
N ILE A 37 4.10 1.78 -11.90
CA ILE A 37 3.96 0.34 -11.64
C ILE A 37 2.81 0.06 -10.68
N VAL A 38 2.74 0.76 -9.56
CA VAL A 38 1.83 0.44 -8.46
C VAL A 38 0.44 0.99 -8.68
N LEU A 39 0.34 2.22 -9.22
CA LEU A 39 -0.95 2.89 -9.39
C LEU A 39 -1.51 2.75 -10.80
N TYR A 40 -0.67 2.74 -11.81
CA TYR A 40 -1.11 2.73 -13.21
C TYR A 40 -0.88 1.39 -13.92
N ASP A 41 -0.35 0.42 -13.21
CA ASP A 41 -0.19 -0.96 -13.71
C ASP A 41 0.60 -1.06 -15.01
N LEU A 42 1.57 -0.19 -15.22
CA LEU A 42 2.43 -0.25 -16.39
C LEU A 42 3.47 -1.37 -16.22
N SER A 43 3.83 -1.99 -17.33
CA SER A 43 4.86 -3.04 -17.31
C SER A 43 6.25 -2.44 -17.22
N LEU A 44 7.21 -3.24 -16.76
CA LEU A 44 8.62 -2.82 -16.71
C LEU A 44 9.11 -2.42 -18.10
N SER A 45 8.70 -3.16 -19.13
CA SER A 45 9.10 -2.88 -20.50
C SER A 45 8.53 -1.56 -21.02
N GLU A 46 7.28 -1.27 -20.73
CA GLU A 46 6.65 -0.01 -21.12
C GLU A 46 7.37 1.18 -20.48
N ILE A 47 7.67 1.08 -19.19
CA ILE A 47 8.36 2.15 -18.47
C ILE A 47 9.79 2.32 -19.00
N ALA A 48 10.49 1.21 -19.21
CA ALA A 48 11.85 1.24 -19.75
C ALA A 48 11.90 1.96 -21.08
N GLN A 49 10.96 1.64 -21.96
CA GLN A 49 10.87 2.26 -23.28
C GLN A 49 10.54 3.76 -23.17
N GLU A 50 9.57 4.10 -22.35
CA GLU A 50 9.12 5.47 -22.17
C GLU A 50 10.21 6.36 -21.56
N ARG A 51 10.94 5.82 -20.59
CA ARG A 51 11.94 6.58 -19.83
C ARG A 51 13.36 6.48 -20.40
N GLY A 52 13.57 5.64 -21.42
CA GLY A 52 14.89 5.49 -22.04
C GLY A 52 15.92 4.80 -21.14
N ILE A 53 15.47 3.91 -20.26
CA ILE A 53 16.35 3.12 -19.39
C ILE A 53 16.07 1.63 -19.62
N SER A 54 16.94 0.78 -19.09
CA SER A 54 16.78 -0.66 -19.28
C SER A 54 15.64 -1.20 -18.42
N ARG A 55 15.05 -2.31 -18.86
CA ARG A 55 14.03 -3.02 -18.08
C ARG A 55 14.56 -3.43 -16.71
N GLN A 56 15.84 -3.90 -16.68
CA GLN A 56 16.49 -4.25 -15.42
C GLN A 56 16.65 -3.04 -14.52
N GLY A 57 16.98 -1.89 -15.12
CA GLY A 57 17.09 -0.62 -14.37
C GLY A 57 15.78 -0.23 -13.70
N VAL A 58 14.66 -0.41 -14.40
CA VAL A 58 13.33 -0.14 -13.80
C VAL A 58 13.08 -1.10 -12.65
N HIS A 59 13.34 -2.40 -12.85
CA HIS A 59 13.17 -3.41 -11.81
C HIS A 59 13.98 -3.08 -10.56
N ASP A 60 15.26 -2.74 -10.74
CA ASP A 60 16.13 -2.39 -9.62
C ASP A 60 15.67 -1.16 -8.88
N LEU A 61 15.18 -0.17 -9.61
CA LEU A 61 14.65 1.05 -9.02
C LEU A 61 13.43 0.75 -8.15
N VAL A 62 12.52 -0.07 -8.65
CA VAL A 62 11.32 -0.46 -7.90
C VAL A 62 11.71 -1.21 -6.63
N LYS A 63 12.64 -2.14 -6.73
CA LYS A 63 13.12 -2.90 -5.57
C LYS A 63 13.77 -2.00 -4.53
N ARG A 64 14.50 -0.98 -4.99
CA ARG A 64 15.09 0.00 -4.08
C ARG A 64 14.02 0.81 -3.37
N CYS A 65 13.00 1.24 -4.10
CA CYS A 65 11.87 1.97 -3.51
C CYS A 65 11.14 1.12 -2.48
N ASP A 66 10.90 -0.17 -2.79
CA ASP A 66 10.29 -1.09 -1.84
C ASP A 66 11.07 -1.12 -0.53
N ARG A 67 12.39 -1.21 -0.61
CA ARG A 67 13.24 -1.25 0.59
C ARG A 67 13.20 0.06 1.36
N ILE A 68 13.16 1.19 0.66
CA ILE A 68 13.08 2.51 1.29
C ILE A 68 11.76 2.64 2.05
N LEU A 69 10.66 2.30 1.42
CA LEU A 69 9.33 2.41 2.03
C LEU A 69 9.18 1.47 3.22
N GLU A 70 9.61 0.22 3.08
CA GLU A 70 9.58 -0.73 4.20
C GLU A 70 10.50 -0.29 5.33
N GLY A 71 11.62 0.32 5.01
CA GLY A 71 12.53 0.88 6.00
C GLY A 71 11.88 1.98 6.84
N TYR A 72 11.09 2.85 6.22
CA TYR A 72 10.34 3.87 6.95
C TYR A 72 9.28 3.22 7.84
N GLU A 73 8.57 2.23 7.32
CA GLU A 73 7.54 1.55 8.12
C GLU A 73 8.15 0.83 9.31
N GLU A 74 9.30 0.21 9.13
CA GLU A 74 10.02 -0.47 10.22
C GLU A 74 10.34 0.49 11.36
N LYS A 75 10.65 1.73 11.03
CA LYS A 75 10.99 2.76 12.02
C LYS A 75 9.78 3.48 12.60
N LEU A 76 8.79 3.76 11.77
CA LEU A 76 7.69 4.67 12.13
C LEU A 76 6.40 3.95 12.49
N HIS A 77 6.16 2.78 11.92
CA HIS A 77 4.96 1.96 12.20
C HIS A 77 3.63 2.68 11.97
N LEU A 78 3.59 3.62 11.01
CA LEU A 78 2.36 4.38 10.74
C LEU A 78 1.27 3.53 10.10
N VAL A 79 1.66 2.63 9.19
CA VAL A 79 0.71 1.70 8.56
C VAL A 79 0.14 0.75 9.59
N GLU A 80 1.00 0.18 10.44
CA GLU A 80 0.60 -0.72 11.51
C GLU A 80 -0.40 -0.04 12.45
N LYS A 81 -0.08 1.18 12.87
CA LYS A 81 -0.95 1.95 13.76
C LYS A 81 -2.29 2.29 13.10
N PHE A 82 -2.25 2.63 11.82
CA PHE A 82 -3.46 2.90 11.06
C PHE A 82 -4.36 1.69 10.98
N GLU A 83 -3.80 0.52 10.69
CA GLU A 83 -4.55 -0.73 10.60
C GLU A 83 -5.16 -1.13 11.95
N GLU A 84 -4.41 -0.96 13.03
CA GLU A 84 -4.91 -1.20 14.39
C GLU A 84 -6.07 -0.27 14.73
N THR A 85 -5.93 1.02 14.42
CA THR A 85 -6.97 2.01 14.63
C THR A 85 -8.23 1.68 13.84
N LYS A 86 -8.05 1.29 12.59
CA LYS A 86 -9.15 0.90 11.71
C LYS A 86 -9.89 -0.32 12.26
N LYS A 87 -9.16 -1.30 12.79
CA LYS A 87 -9.75 -2.48 13.41
C LYS A 87 -10.55 -2.10 14.65
N LEU A 88 -9.97 -1.25 15.51
CA LEU A 88 -10.65 -0.77 16.70
C LEU A 88 -11.93 -0.02 16.36
N ALA A 89 -11.89 0.82 15.36
CA ALA A 89 -13.07 1.55 14.90
C ALA A 89 -14.18 0.61 14.43
N THR A 90 -13.81 -0.44 13.71
CA THR A 90 -14.75 -1.47 13.26
C THR A 90 -15.33 -2.24 14.44
N ASP A 91 -14.52 -2.60 15.43
CA ASP A 91 -14.96 -3.30 16.63
C ASP A 91 -15.93 -2.44 17.44
N ILE A 92 -15.62 -1.17 17.59
CA ILE A 92 -16.50 -0.21 18.31
C ILE A 92 -17.84 -0.08 17.59
N GLU A 93 -17.81 0.05 16.27
CA GLU A 93 -19.02 0.16 15.46
C GLU A 93 -19.90 -1.09 15.61
N SER A 94 -19.29 -2.26 15.59
CA SER A 94 -19.98 -3.53 15.76
C SER A 94 -20.62 -3.63 17.17
N LEU A 95 -19.86 -3.29 18.21
CA LEU A 95 -20.37 -3.30 19.59
C LEU A 95 -21.49 -2.30 19.79
N THR A 96 -21.38 -1.12 19.20
CA THR A 96 -22.42 -0.09 19.26
C THR A 96 -23.71 -0.58 18.63
N ARG A 97 -23.58 -1.30 17.52
CA ARG A 97 -24.73 -1.87 16.83
C ARG A 97 -25.43 -2.95 17.68
N GLU A 98 -24.66 -3.85 18.29
CA GLU A 98 -25.17 -4.88 19.19
C GLU A 98 -25.87 -4.26 20.38
N LEU A 99 -25.30 -3.23 20.95
CA LEU A 99 -25.89 -2.52 22.09
C LEU A 99 -27.21 -1.87 21.71
N ALA A 100 -27.30 -1.27 20.55
CA ALA A 100 -28.53 -0.64 20.06
C ALA A 100 -29.62 -1.68 19.86
N GLU A 101 -29.30 -2.84 19.33
CA GLU A 101 -30.26 -3.94 19.14
C GLU A 101 -30.74 -4.50 20.46
N THR A 102 -29.81 -4.72 21.39
CA THR A 102 -30.13 -5.20 22.75
C THR A 102 -30.99 -4.17 23.50
N GLY A 103 -30.63 -2.91 23.42
CA GLY A 103 -31.39 -1.84 24.04
C GLY A 103 -32.83 -1.73 23.52
N ARG A 104 -33.04 -1.93 22.22
CA ARG A 104 -34.37 -1.96 21.64
C ARG A 104 -35.17 -3.16 22.13
N ALA A 105 -34.54 -4.31 22.23
CA ALA A 105 -35.18 -5.52 22.72
C ALA A 105 -35.62 -5.34 24.18
N ASP A 106 -34.81 -4.69 24.97
CA ASP A 106 -35.13 -4.43 26.39
C ASP A 106 -36.25 -3.42 26.58
N LEU A 107 -36.46 -2.56 25.60
CA LEU A 107 -37.51 -1.54 25.64
C LEU A 107 -38.88 -2.08 25.21
N ILE A 108 -38.93 -3.24 24.63
CA ILE A 108 -40.12 -3.91 24.17
C ILE A 108 -40.65 -4.85 25.27
#